data_be40e7a83a1e1536ddd89b9099244762
#
_entry.id   be40e7a83a1e1536ddd89b9099244762
#
_cell.length_a   1.000
_cell.length_b   1.000
_cell.length_c   1.000
_cell.angle_alpha   90.00
_cell.angle_beta   90.00
_cell.angle_gamma   90.00
#
_symmetry.space_group_name_H-M   'P 1'
#
loop_
_entity.id
_entity.type
_entity.pdbx_description
1 polymer ?
#
loop_
_entity_poly.entity_id
_entity_poly.type
_entity_poly.pdbx_seq_one_letter_code
_entity_poly.pdbx_strand_id
1 'polypeptide(L)'
;MAGFTYNDASSAPSLTYQVGDGRAVYYYGTENTASGGTKWENMQPTTLDAGTYYMYAVIGETDNYREFTTAAVQFVVEKATPTYKKPTGVTAKYGQTLGDIALATPEGTTPGTWSWQTPQTVLDKIGSHTYDANFKPDDPNYKGVVGAAIDVTVGPADGRNLRTVELVQKYTDTEKHTYAPDWSSLPEGQRWTFSSEASEVLP
;
A
#
# COMPACT_ATOMS: atom_id res chain seq x y z
N MET A 1 31.99 -7.60 7.79
CA MET A 1 30.89 -8.06 6.92
C MET A 1 30.14 -6.85 6.40
N ALA A 2 29.79 -6.79 5.13
CA ALA A 2 28.91 -5.74 4.58
C ALA A 2 27.44 -6.07 4.90
N GLY A 3 26.59 -5.04 4.98
CA GLY A 3 25.16 -5.23 5.02
C GLY A 3 24.62 -5.82 3.69
N PHE A 4 23.39 -6.35 3.72
CA PHE A 4 22.72 -6.94 2.55
C PHE A 4 21.22 -6.69 2.64
N THR A 5 20.49 -6.97 1.55
CA THR A 5 19.04 -6.84 1.52
C THR A 5 18.37 -8.16 1.91
N TYR A 6 17.25 -8.10 2.59
CA TYR A 6 16.43 -9.29 2.90
C TYR A 6 16.19 -10.13 1.64
N ASN A 7 16.36 -11.43 1.74
CA ASN A 7 16.34 -12.43 0.65
C ASN A 7 17.52 -12.39 -0.33
N ASP A 8 18.46 -11.46 -0.20
CA ASP A 8 19.68 -11.46 -1.00
C ASP A 8 20.76 -12.32 -0.36
N ALA A 9 21.75 -12.74 -1.17
CA ALA A 9 22.92 -13.46 -0.67
C ALA A 9 23.78 -12.53 0.19
N SER A 10 24.12 -12.97 1.41
CA SER A 10 25.11 -12.31 2.24
C SER A 10 26.53 -12.69 1.83
N SER A 11 27.50 -11.79 2.04
CA SER A 11 28.91 -12.16 2.01
C SER A 11 29.27 -12.97 3.26
N ALA A 12 30.20 -13.92 3.13
CA ALA A 12 30.75 -14.59 4.30
C ALA A 12 31.49 -13.56 5.19
N PRO A 13 31.37 -13.66 6.53
CA PRO A 13 32.17 -12.84 7.42
C PRO A 13 33.65 -13.16 7.28
N SER A 14 34.49 -12.15 7.38
CA SER A 14 35.94 -12.31 7.33
C SER A 14 36.63 -11.31 8.27
N LEU A 15 37.78 -11.69 8.81
CA LEU A 15 38.66 -10.77 9.51
C LEU A 15 39.46 -9.97 8.48
N THR A 16 39.63 -8.66 8.73
CA THR A 16 40.53 -7.82 7.90
C THR A 16 41.97 -8.04 8.24
N TYR A 17 42.27 -8.47 9.44
CA TYR A 17 43.60 -8.76 9.92
C TYR A 17 43.55 -9.79 11.05
N GLN A 18 44.48 -10.73 11.08
CA GLN A 18 44.65 -11.72 12.12
C GLN A 18 46.13 -12.00 12.34
N VAL A 19 46.56 -12.07 13.57
CA VAL A 19 47.86 -12.56 13.97
C VAL A 19 47.73 -14.02 14.42
N GLY A 20 48.62 -14.90 13.92
CA GLY A 20 48.57 -16.32 14.23
C GLY A 20 47.58 -17.10 13.37
N ASP A 21 47.47 -18.39 13.68
CA ASP A 21 46.75 -19.42 12.92
C ASP A 21 45.44 -19.90 13.62
N GLY A 22 45.05 -19.23 14.67
CA GLY A 22 43.80 -19.54 15.40
C GLY A 22 42.56 -19.48 14.51
N ARG A 23 41.69 -20.48 14.58
CA ARG A 23 40.46 -20.52 13.79
C ARG A 23 39.48 -19.50 14.28
N ALA A 24 39.03 -18.61 13.42
CA ALA A 24 37.95 -17.66 13.71
C ALA A 24 36.59 -18.35 13.62
N VAL A 25 35.75 -18.17 14.64
CA VAL A 25 34.32 -18.52 14.64
C VAL A 25 33.53 -17.25 14.81
N TYR A 26 32.56 -17.02 13.94
CA TYR A 26 31.77 -15.79 13.91
C TYR A 26 30.46 -15.98 14.64
N TYR A 27 30.03 -14.93 15.34
CA TYR A 27 28.75 -14.87 16.06
C TYR A 27 28.04 -13.55 15.71
N TYR A 28 26.70 -13.57 15.75
CA TYR A 28 25.90 -12.37 15.54
C TYR A 28 24.78 -12.28 16.59
N GLY A 29 24.26 -11.07 16.79
CA GLY A 29 23.15 -10.78 17.69
C GLY A 29 22.57 -9.40 17.40
N THR A 30 21.52 -9.03 18.12
CA THR A 30 20.87 -7.72 18.02
C THR A 30 21.47 -6.68 18.97
N GLU A 31 22.25 -7.12 19.95
CA GLU A 31 22.89 -6.25 20.93
C GLU A 31 24.33 -5.93 20.52
N ASN A 32 24.77 -4.69 20.79
CA ASN A 32 26.15 -4.26 20.56
C ASN A 32 27.09 -4.82 21.64
N THR A 33 27.22 -6.13 21.64
CA THR A 33 28.06 -6.87 22.61
C THR A 33 28.77 -8.02 21.90
N ALA A 34 29.98 -8.34 22.34
CA ALA A 34 30.76 -9.47 21.85
C ALA A 34 30.57 -10.72 22.70
N SER A 35 29.34 -11.01 23.13
CA SER A 35 29.00 -12.19 23.93
C SER A 35 27.53 -12.61 23.68
N GLY A 36 27.22 -13.89 23.91
CA GLY A 36 25.85 -14.42 23.87
C GLY A 36 25.22 -14.47 22.49
N GLY A 37 25.98 -14.21 21.41
CA GLY A 37 25.49 -14.22 20.05
C GLY A 37 25.22 -15.64 19.52
N THR A 38 24.43 -15.72 18.45
CA THR A 38 24.20 -16.93 17.66
C THR A 38 25.38 -17.16 16.73
N LYS A 39 25.87 -18.41 16.66
CA LYS A 39 26.96 -18.75 15.78
C LYS A 39 26.56 -18.60 14.31
N TRP A 40 27.42 -17.99 13.54
CA TRP A 40 27.28 -17.87 12.08
C TRP A 40 27.71 -19.20 11.42
N GLU A 41 26.76 -20.01 11.02
CA GLU A 41 27.01 -21.29 10.34
C GLU A 41 26.53 -21.23 8.89
N ASN A 42 27.39 -20.83 7.94
CA ASN A 42 27.08 -20.77 6.50
C ASN A 42 25.63 -20.34 6.23
N MET A 43 25.20 -19.31 6.95
CA MET A 43 23.79 -18.93 6.96
C MET A 43 23.30 -18.59 5.57
N GLN A 44 22.23 -19.23 5.21
CA GLN A 44 21.44 -18.76 4.09
C GLN A 44 20.93 -17.37 4.44
N PRO A 45 21.11 -16.38 3.59
CA PRO A 45 20.75 -14.98 3.85
C PRO A 45 19.25 -14.79 4.14
N THR A 46 18.44 -15.74 3.73
CA THR A 46 16.98 -15.76 3.91
C THR A 46 16.50 -15.97 5.35
N THR A 47 17.39 -16.16 6.31
CA THR A 47 17.04 -16.46 7.71
C THR A 47 17.07 -15.26 8.64
N LEU A 48 17.61 -14.11 8.21
CA LEU A 48 17.64 -12.89 9.00
C LEU A 48 16.60 -11.89 8.52
N ASP A 49 15.78 -11.42 9.44
CA ASP A 49 14.85 -10.33 9.19
C ASP A 49 15.58 -9.01 8.93
N ALA A 50 14.91 -8.08 8.27
CA ALA A 50 15.42 -6.74 8.10
C ALA A 50 15.61 -6.05 9.46
N GLY A 51 16.82 -5.54 9.70
CA GLY A 51 17.16 -4.96 10.99
C GLY A 51 18.64 -4.68 11.16
N THR A 52 19.00 -4.21 12.33
CA THR A 52 20.38 -3.93 12.72
C THR A 52 20.91 -5.08 13.56
N TYR A 53 22.09 -5.55 13.20
CA TYR A 53 22.77 -6.66 13.87
C TYR A 53 24.21 -6.28 14.16
N TYR A 54 24.83 -7.04 15.05
CA TYR A 54 26.22 -6.89 15.44
C TYR A 54 26.91 -8.24 15.33
N MET A 55 28.10 -8.24 14.76
CA MET A 55 28.91 -9.44 14.55
C MET A 55 30.23 -9.31 15.26
N TYR A 56 30.68 -10.40 15.88
CA TYR A 56 32.02 -10.53 16.45
C TYR A 56 32.60 -11.89 16.09
N ALA A 57 33.92 -12.02 16.24
CA ALA A 57 34.62 -13.27 16.05
C ALA A 57 35.30 -13.70 17.34
N VAL A 58 35.28 -14.99 17.60
CA VAL A 58 36.12 -15.64 18.60
C VAL A 58 37.22 -16.39 17.84
N ILE A 59 38.48 -16.03 18.10
CA ILE A 59 39.65 -16.64 17.52
C ILE A 59 40.19 -17.62 18.54
N GLY A 60 40.17 -18.90 18.20
CA GLY A 60 40.55 -19.98 19.11
C GLY A 60 41.99 -19.91 19.53
N GLU A 61 42.28 -20.47 20.69
CA GLU A 61 43.62 -20.64 21.27
C GLU A 61 44.53 -21.51 20.36
N THR A 62 45.80 -21.19 20.35
CA THR A 62 46.86 -21.97 19.68
C THR A 62 48.05 -22.11 20.61
N ASP A 63 49.08 -22.86 20.21
CA ASP A 63 50.31 -23.07 21.03
C ASP A 63 50.95 -21.75 21.45
N ASN A 64 50.80 -20.69 20.59
CA ASN A 64 51.48 -19.41 20.80
C ASN A 64 50.56 -18.27 21.19
N TYR A 65 49.25 -18.42 21.05
CA TYR A 65 48.28 -17.35 21.29
C TYR A 65 47.06 -17.84 22.09
N ARG A 66 46.63 -17.03 23.04
CA ARG A 66 45.40 -17.28 23.79
C ARG A 66 44.17 -16.95 22.93
N GLU A 67 43.04 -17.53 23.30
CA GLU A 67 41.74 -17.15 22.73
C GLU A 67 41.53 -15.63 22.78
N PHE A 68 40.99 -15.07 21.73
CA PHE A 68 40.71 -13.65 21.61
C PHE A 68 39.34 -13.42 21.00
N THR A 69 38.53 -12.54 21.61
CA THR A 69 37.24 -12.10 21.09
C THR A 69 37.36 -10.68 20.57
N THR A 70 36.93 -10.46 19.33
CA THR A 70 36.92 -9.12 18.71
C THR A 70 35.84 -8.25 19.31
N ALA A 71 35.94 -6.93 19.12
CA ALA A 71 34.79 -6.04 19.32
C ALA A 71 33.64 -6.40 18.36
N ALA A 72 32.41 -6.11 18.79
CA ALA A 72 31.23 -6.24 17.96
C ALA A 72 31.21 -5.14 16.88
N VAL A 73 30.87 -5.50 15.64
CA VAL A 73 30.79 -4.60 14.49
C VAL A 73 29.39 -4.67 13.91
N GLN A 74 28.76 -3.52 13.73
CA GLN A 74 27.41 -3.40 13.19
C GLN A 74 27.37 -3.81 11.71
N PHE A 75 26.29 -4.51 11.32
CA PHE A 75 25.84 -4.65 9.95
C PHE A 75 24.32 -4.51 9.88
N VAL A 76 23.77 -4.22 8.71
CA VAL A 76 22.34 -3.99 8.51
C VAL A 76 21.80 -4.95 7.46
N VAL A 77 20.66 -5.55 7.74
CA VAL A 77 19.83 -6.23 6.76
C VAL A 77 18.75 -5.24 6.35
N GLU A 78 18.87 -4.75 5.12
CA GLU A 78 17.92 -3.77 4.56
C GLU A 78 16.61 -4.45 4.17
N LYS A 79 15.48 -3.71 4.27
CA LYS A 79 14.20 -4.20 3.75
C LYS A 79 14.28 -4.40 2.24
N ALA A 80 13.73 -5.51 1.75
CA ALA A 80 13.59 -5.78 0.34
C ALA A 80 12.52 -4.88 -0.32
N THR A 81 12.63 -4.70 -1.62
CA THR A 81 11.58 -4.04 -2.40
C THR A 81 10.52 -5.09 -2.78
N PRO A 82 9.22 -4.85 -2.50
CA PRO A 82 8.18 -5.80 -2.86
C PRO A 82 7.99 -5.87 -4.37
N THR A 83 7.63 -7.03 -4.86
CA THR A 83 7.05 -7.16 -6.21
C THR A 83 5.56 -6.82 -6.08
N TYR A 84 5.10 -5.78 -6.77
CA TYR A 84 3.71 -5.37 -6.74
C TYR A 84 3.16 -5.04 -8.12
N LYS A 85 1.84 -5.17 -8.27
CA LYS A 85 1.07 -4.72 -9.42
C LYS A 85 0.01 -3.76 -8.90
N LYS A 86 -0.27 -2.72 -9.66
CA LYS A 86 -1.33 -1.75 -9.32
C LYS A 86 -2.70 -2.39 -9.53
N PRO A 87 -3.70 -2.12 -8.66
CA PRO A 87 -5.09 -2.41 -8.95
C PRO A 87 -5.52 -1.77 -10.27
N THR A 88 -6.28 -2.48 -11.07
CA THR A 88 -6.83 -2.03 -12.36
C THR A 88 -8.33 -2.28 -12.42
N GLY A 89 -9.02 -1.58 -13.33
CA GLY A 89 -10.46 -1.73 -13.48
C GLY A 89 -11.25 -1.21 -12.28
N VAL A 90 -10.70 -0.26 -11.53
CA VAL A 90 -11.36 0.33 -10.36
C VAL A 90 -12.47 1.24 -10.83
N THR A 91 -13.69 0.98 -10.36
CA THR A 91 -14.88 1.75 -10.69
C THR A 91 -15.53 2.34 -9.45
N ALA A 92 -16.17 3.47 -9.61
CA ALA A 92 -16.87 4.19 -8.56
C ALA A 92 -18.12 4.87 -9.12
N LYS A 93 -18.97 5.39 -8.22
CA LYS A 93 -20.11 6.21 -8.55
C LYS A 93 -19.89 7.64 -8.09
N TYR A 94 -20.40 8.58 -8.83
CA TYR A 94 -20.44 9.99 -8.46
C TYR A 94 -20.98 10.16 -7.02
N GLY A 95 -20.30 10.95 -6.20
CA GLY A 95 -20.66 11.22 -4.83
C GLY A 95 -20.14 10.22 -3.78
N GLN A 96 -19.52 9.12 -4.19
CA GLN A 96 -18.79 8.25 -3.27
C GLN A 96 -17.47 8.91 -2.82
N THR A 97 -16.91 8.42 -1.72
CA THR A 97 -15.53 8.73 -1.34
C THR A 97 -14.59 7.63 -1.82
N LEU A 98 -13.29 7.92 -1.91
CA LEU A 98 -12.29 6.90 -2.19
C LEU A 98 -12.31 5.79 -1.13
N GLY A 99 -12.61 6.12 0.13
CA GLY A 99 -12.73 5.15 1.22
C GLY A 99 -13.84 4.12 1.05
N ASP A 100 -14.87 4.42 0.25
CA ASP A 100 -15.96 3.49 -0.06
C ASP A 100 -15.54 2.44 -1.11
N ILE A 101 -14.35 2.57 -1.72
CA ILE A 101 -13.89 1.75 -2.82
C ILE A 101 -12.73 0.87 -2.35
N ALA A 102 -12.97 -0.44 -2.31
CA ALA A 102 -11.94 -1.40 -1.98
C ALA A 102 -10.97 -1.58 -3.15
N LEU A 103 -9.69 -1.66 -2.83
CA LEU A 103 -8.62 -1.99 -3.78
C LEU A 103 -8.23 -3.45 -3.61
N ALA A 104 -8.40 -4.24 -4.68
CA ALA A 104 -7.96 -5.63 -4.70
C ALA A 104 -6.44 -5.71 -4.92
N THR A 105 -5.77 -6.62 -4.22
CA THR A 105 -4.37 -6.94 -4.49
C THR A 105 -4.29 -7.92 -5.66
N PRO A 106 -3.63 -7.55 -6.78
CA PRO A 106 -3.50 -8.45 -7.92
C PRO A 106 -2.64 -9.69 -7.59
N GLU A 107 -2.95 -10.81 -8.20
CA GLU A 107 -2.21 -12.06 -8.01
C GLU A 107 -0.75 -11.99 -8.50
N GLY A 108 0.11 -12.86 -7.96
CA GLY A 108 1.53 -12.96 -8.32
C GLY A 108 2.36 -11.79 -7.83
N THR A 109 1.96 -11.17 -6.72
CA THR A 109 2.67 -10.08 -6.05
C THR A 109 3.06 -10.48 -4.63
N THR A 110 3.94 -9.71 -4.00
CA THR A 110 4.17 -9.82 -2.55
C THR A 110 2.83 -9.67 -1.83
N PRO A 111 2.49 -10.56 -0.88
CA PRO A 111 1.27 -10.42 -0.09
C PRO A 111 1.22 -9.07 0.63
N GLY A 112 0.04 -8.44 0.63
CA GLY A 112 -0.11 -7.13 1.24
C GLY A 112 -1.45 -6.49 0.92
N THR A 113 -1.65 -5.27 1.41
CA THR A 113 -2.92 -4.54 1.33
C THR A 113 -2.73 -3.18 0.68
N TRP A 114 -3.63 -2.84 -0.24
CA TRP A 114 -3.75 -1.51 -0.82
C TRP A 114 -4.69 -0.64 -0.01
N SER A 115 -4.35 0.63 0.12
CA SER A 115 -5.20 1.64 0.76
C SER A 115 -5.06 2.98 0.05
N TRP A 116 -6.14 3.75 -0.02
CA TRP A 116 -6.09 5.10 -0.56
C TRP A 116 -5.29 6.03 0.35
N GLN A 117 -4.52 6.93 -0.23
CA GLN A 117 -3.75 7.92 0.54
C GLN A 117 -4.69 8.98 1.16
N THR A 118 -5.75 9.34 0.46
CA THR A 118 -6.76 10.31 0.88
C THR A 118 -8.16 9.72 0.82
N PRO A 119 -8.54 8.80 1.73
CA PRO A 119 -9.80 8.05 1.64
C PRO A 119 -11.06 8.94 1.75
N GLN A 120 -10.93 10.16 2.29
CA GLN A 120 -12.05 11.11 2.44
C GLN A 120 -12.34 11.93 1.17
N THR A 121 -11.55 11.74 0.10
CA THR A 121 -11.76 12.46 -1.16
C THR A 121 -13.09 12.04 -1.78
N VAL A 122 -13.97 13.03 -2.01
CA VAL A 122 -15.26 12.83 -2.69
C VAL A 122 -15.06 12.82 -4.20
N LEU A 123 -15.69 11.87 -4.87
CA LEU A 123 -15.66 11.70 -6.33
C LEU A 123 -16.78 12.55 -6.97
N ASP A 124 -16.47 13.81 -7.23
CA ASP A 124 -17.41 14.84 -7.72
C ASP A 124 -17.35 15.09 -9.23
N LYS A 125 -16.63 14.23 -9.98
CA LYS A 125 -16.50 14.32 -11.46
C LYS A 125 -16.62 12.95 -12.09
N ILE A 126 -17.47 12.84 -13.11
CA ILE A 126 -17.63 11.62 -13.93
C ILE A 126 -16.43 11.51 -14.88
N GLY A 127 -16.03 10.28 -15.22
CA GLY A 127 -14.92 9.99 -16.12
C GLY A 127 -13.77 9.26 -15.41
N SER A 128 -12.63 9.17 -16.09
CA SER A 128 -11.43 8.54 -15.55
C SER A 128 -10.56 9.58 -14.86
N HIS A 129 -10.21 9.30 -13.61
CA HIS A 129 -9.36 10.14 -12.75
C HIS A 129 -8.33 9.29 -12.06
N THR A 130 -7.18 9.87 -11.76
CA THR A 130 -6.07 9.18 -11.11
C THR A 130 -5.94 9.65 -9.67
N TYR A 131 -5.82 8.70 -8.72
CA TYR A 131 -5.65 8.96 -7.30
C TYR A 131 -4.51 8.13 -6.72
N ASP A 132 -3.87 8.66 -5.69
CA ASP A 132 -2.73 8.01 -5.04
C ASP A 132 -3.18 6.98 -4.00
N ALA A 133 -2.55 5.82 -4.05
CA ALA A 133 -2.73 4.74 -3.10
C ALA A 133 -1.39 4.26 -2.53
N ASN A 134 -1.44 3.64 -1.37
CA ASN A 134 -0.30 3.03 -0.71
C ASN A 134 -0.45 1.52 -0.70
N PHE A 135 0.67 0.81 -0.89
CA PHE A 135 0.73 -0.64 -0.69
C PHE A 135 1.55 -0.96 0.55
N LYS A 136 0.96 -1.70 1.47
CA LYS A 136 1.60 -2.19 2.68
C LYS A 136 1.79 -3.70 2.56
N PRO A 137 3.02 -4.22 2.41
CA PRO A 137 3.30 -5.64 2.51
C PRO A 137 2.92 -6.20 3.88
N ASP A 138 2.48 -7.45 3.93
CA ASP A 138 2.17 -8.17 5.17
C ASP A 138 3.44 -8.56 5.92
N ASP A 139 4.50 -8.90 5.20
CA ASP A 139 5.83 -9.18 5.75
C ASP A 139 6.57 -7.84 6.02
N PRO A 140 6.93 -7.54 7.28
CA PRO A 140 7.62 -6.32 7.65
C PRO A 140 9.04 -6.19 7.07
N ASN A 141 9.58 -7.24 6.49
CA ASN A 141 10.88 -7.27 5.83
C ASN A 141 10.88 -6.59 4.45
N TYR A 142 9.71 -6.21 3.95
CA TYR A 142 9.58 -5.44 2.71
C TYR A 142 9.29 -3.97 2.97
N LYS A 143 9.71 -3.12 2.04
CA LYS A 143 9.39 -1.70 2.02
C LYS A 143 7.95 -1.49 1.59
N GLY A 144 7.24 -0.55 2.22
CA GLY A 144 5.95 -0.08 1.71
C GLY A 144 6.12 0.75 0.44
N VAL A 145 5.07 0.78 -0.39
CA VAL A 145 4.99 1.67 -1.57
C VAL A 145 4.03 2.81 -1.25
N VAL A 146 4.44 4.04 -1.49
CA VAL A 146 3.66 5.25 -1.21
C VAL A 146 3.40 6.01 -2.50
N GLY A 147 2.17 6.53 -2.68
CA GLY A 147 1.84 7.39 -3.80
C GLY A 147 1.78 6.68 -5.15
N ALA A 148 1.34 5.42 -5.18
CA ALA A 148 1.13 4.72 -6.43
C ALA A 148 -0.16 5.24 -7.10
N ALA A 149 -0.04 5.82 -8.27
CA ALA A 149 -1.17 6.34 -9.04
C ALA A 149 -2.07 5.20 -9.55
N ILE A 150 -3.36 5.23 -9.21
CA ILE A 150 -4.42 4.28 -9.57
C ILE A 150 -5.50 5.01 -10.36
N ASP A 151 -5.88 4.48 -11.51
CA ASP A 151 -6.97 5.03 -12.32
C ASP A 151 -8.32 4.51 -11.82
N VAL A 152 -9.24 5.45 -11.59
CA VAL A 152 -10.62 5.19 -11.15
C VAL A 152 -11.58 5.72 -12.21
N THR A 153 -12.48 4.88 -12.69
CA THR A 153 -13.56 5.31 -13.58
C THR A 153 -14.81 5.60 -12.76
N VAL A 154 -15.18 6.88 -12.70
CA VAL A 154 -16.35 7.35 -11.97
C VAL A 154 -17.54 7.36 -12.93
N GLY A 155 -18.54 6.54 -12.65
CA GLY A 155 -19.83 6.52 -13.35
C GLY A 155 -20.86 7.42 -12.68
N PRO A 156 -22.06 7.56 -13.29
CA PRO A 156 -23.18 8.30 -12.71
C PRO A 156 -23.59 7.74 -11.34
N ALA A 157 -24.13 8.61 -10.48
CA ALA A 157 -24.76 8.17 -9.26
C ALA A 157 -26.01 7.31 -9.54
N ASP A 158 -26.35 6.41 -8.61
CA ASP A 158 -27.62 5.68 -8.72
C ASP A 158 -28.80 6.67 -8.63
N GLY A 159 -29.68 6.65 -9.60
CA GLY A 159 -30.84 7.53 -9.67
C GLY A 159 -31.91 7.33 -8.58
N ARG A 160 -31.55 6.74 -7.44
CA ARG A 160 -32.47 6.43 -6.35
C ARG A 160 -32.93 7.63 -5.53
N ASN A 161 -32.35 8.81 -5.74
CA ASN A 161 -32.76 10.06 -5.08
C ASN A 161 -33.62 10.95 -6.01
N LEU A 162 -34.30 10.35 -6.97
CA LEU A 162 -35.33 11.06 -7.74
C LEU A 162 -36.42 11.47 -6.76
N ARG A 163 -36.41 12.73 -6.34
CA ARG A 163 -37.56 13.31 -5.66
C ARG A 163 -38.69 13.37 -6.68
N THR A 164 -39.78 12.66 -6.42
CA THR A 164 -41.01 12.84 -7.18
C THR A 164 -41.49 14.25 -6.87
N VAL A 165 -41.47 15.14 -7.84
CA VAL A 165 -42.09 16.44 -7.74
C VAL A 165 -43.53 16.24 -8.20
N GLU A 166 -44.49 16.25 -7.29
CA GLU A 166 -45.92 16.34 -7.67
C GLU A 166 -46.20 17.75 -8.15
N LEU A 167 -46.41 17.87 -9.46
CA LEU A 167 -46.93 19.11 -10.06
C LEU A 167 -48.48 19.06 -9.92
N VAL A 168 -49.03 19.67 -8.89
CA VAL A 168 -50.49 19.80 -8.74
C VAL A 168 -50.91 21.06 -9.49
N GLN A 169 -51.48 20.89 -10.69
CA GLN A 169 -52.12 21.97 -11.40
C GLN A 169 -53.57 22.11 -10.90
N LYS A 170 -53.93 23.28 -10.38
CA LYS A 170 -55.35 23.54 -10.04
C LYS A 170 -56.17 23.72 -11.31
N TYR A 171 -57.26 23.04 -11.42
CA TYR A 171 -58.18 23.02 -12.55
C TYR A 171 -58.77 24.40 -12.94
N THR A 172 -58.61 25.41 -12.10
CA THR A 172 -59.12 26.78 -12.34
C THR A 172 -58.14 27.70 -13.04
N ASP A 173 -56.93 27.20 -13.39
CA ASP A 173 -55.93 28.03 -14.07
C ASP A 173 -56.03 27.83 -15.59
N THR A 174 -56.48 28.86 -16.28
CA THR A 174 -56.67 28.87 -17.72
C THR A 174 -55.42 29.33 -18.46
N GLU A 175 -54.37 29.70 -17.75
CA GLU A 175 -53.09 30.11 -18.35
C GLU A 175 -52.16 28.92 -18.57
N LYS A 176 -51.53 28.91 -19.72
CA LYS A 176 -50.56 27.89 -20.09
C LYS A 176 -49.22 28.20 -19.43
N HIS A 177 -48.94 27.54 -18.32
CA HIS A 177 -47.68 27.69 -17.62
C HIS A 177 -46.62 26.74 -18.20
N THR A 178 -45.46 27.29 -18.59
CA THR A 178 -44.28 26.48 -18.93
C THR A 178 -43.40 26.36 -17.71
N TYR A 179 -43.36 25.20 -17.12
CA TYR A 179 -42.46 24.92 -16.01
C TYR A 179 -41.09 24.52 -16.56
N ALA A 180 -40.10 25.38 -16.39
CA ALA A 180 -38.72 25.05 -16.59
C ALA A 180 -38.10 24.68 -15.24
N PRO A 181 -37.71 23.42 -15.03
CA PRO A 181 -37.03 23.04 -13.77
C PRO A 181 -35.73 23.84 -13.63
N ASP A 182 -35.46 24.32 -12.44
CA ASP A 182 -34.15 24.90 -12.15
C ASP A 182 -33.12 23.79 -11.99
N TRP A 183 -32.34 23.58 -13.04
CA TRP A 183 -31.27 22.57 -13.09
C TRP A 183 -30.01 23.00 -12.33
N SER A 184 -29.92 24.25 -11.91
CA SER A 184 -28.74 24.79 -11.23
C SER A 184 -28.51 24.19 -9.83
N SER A 185 -29.58 23.65 -9.23
CA SER A 185 -29.55 23.01 -7.90
C SER A 185 -29.20 21.51 -7.96
N LEU A 186 -29.07 20.91 -9.14
CA LEU A 186 -28.69 19.51 -9.29
C LEU A 186 -27.18 19.35 -9.31
N PRO A 187 -26.64 18.37 -8.59
CA PRO A 187 -25.22 18.01 -8.70
C PRO A 187 -24.85 17.70 -10.15
N GLU A 188 -23.61 18.04 -10.55
CA GLU A 188 -23.09 17.76 -11.87
C GLU A 188 -23.23 16.26 -12.19
N GLY A 189 -23.83 15.93 -13.35
CA GLY A 189 -24.08 14.54 -13.78
C GLY A 189 -25.48 14.00 -13.45
N GLN A 190 -26.32 14.72 -12.70
CA GLN A 190 -27.72 14.38 -12.55
C GLN A 190 -28.56 15.12 -13.59
N ARG A 191 -29.30 14.39 -14.38
CA ARG A 191 -30.27 14.94 -15.32
C ARG A 191 -31.64 14.31 -15.09
N TRP A 192 -32.68 15.13 -15.07
CA TRP A 192 -34.06 14.68 -15.06
C TRP A 192 -34.48 14.36 -16.50
N THR A 193 -34.96 13.16 -16.74
CA THR A 193 -35.67 12.84 -17.99
C THR A 193 -37.15 12.81 -17.69
N PHE A 194 -37.91 13.64 -18.34
CA PHE A 194 -39.36 13.54 -18.35
C PHE A 194 -39.78 12.48 -19.36
N SER A 195 -40.41 11.40 -18.92
CA SER A 195 -41.20 10.58 -19.81
C SER A 195 -42.54 11.29 -19.99
N SER A 196 -42.81 11.81 -21.18
CA SER A 196 -44.12 12.34 -21.52
C SER A 196 -45.08 11.21 -21.84
N GLU A 197 -45.46 10.41 -20.85
CA GLU A 197 -46.75 9.76 -20.88
C GLU A 197 -47.74 10.72 -20.27
N ALA A 198 -48.10 11.75 -21.03
CA ALA A 198 -49.29 12.51 -20.76
C ALA A 198 -50.46 11.55 -20.97
N SER A 199 -50.94 10.94 -19.88
CA SER A 199 -52.30 10.43 -19.87
C SER A 199 -53.20 11.65 -19.94
N GLU A 200 -53.79 11.96 -21.12
CA GLU A 200 -54.93 12.83 -21.20
C GLU A 200 -56.05 12.21 -20.38
N VAL A 201 -56.21 12.72 -19.18
CA VAL A 201 -57.49 12.58 -18.47
C VAL A 201 -58.35 13.70 -18.93
N LEU A 202 -59.08 13.44 -20.02
CA LEU A 202 -60.19 14.29 -20.44
C LEU A 202 -61.35 14.16 -19.43
N PRO A 203 -62.08 15.25 -19.22
CA PRO A 203 -63.16 15.32 -18.23
C PRO A 203 -64.32 14.36 -18.48
#